data_620c5f87805fe3d959c28b9279b3012a
#
_entry.id   620c5f87805fe3d959c28b9279b3012a
#
_cell.length_a   1.000
_cell.length_b   1.000
_cell.length_c   1.000
_cell.angle_alpha   90.00
_cell.angle_beta   90.00
_cell.angle_gamma   90.00
#
_symmetry.space_group_name_H-M   'P 1'
#
loop_
_entity.id
_entity.type
_entity.pdbx_description
1 polymer ?
#
loop_
_entity_poly.entity_id
_entity_poly.type
_entity_poly.pdbx_seq_one_letter_code
_entity_poly.pdbx_strand_id
1 'polypeptide(L)'
;MTEKISASFPFESHYVEVHGSRMHYVDEGTGDPILFLHGNPTSSYLWRNVIPHLKQHGRAIALDLIGMGKSEKPDLDYRFVDHAKYVEGFINALDLTNITLVIHDWGSGLGFDYAMRHPERIIRRSSSTSGL
;
A
#
# COMPACT_ATOMS: atom_id res chain seq x y z
N MET A 1 -10.90 -26.15 0.60
CA MET A 1 -11.64 -25.30 -0.29
C MET A 1 -10.74 -24.70 -1.36
N THR A 2 -11.23 -24.63 -2.54
CA THR A 2 -10.43 -24.15 -3.65
C THR A 2 -10.45 -22.63 -3.69
N GLU A 3 -9.28 -22.05 -3.76
CA GLU A 3 -9.16 -20.63 -3.96
C GLU A 3 -9.48 -20.30 -5.39
N LYS A 4 -10.28 -19.30 -5.58
CA LYS A 4 -10.64 -18.86 -6.91
C LYS A 4 -10.17 -17.44 -7.11
N ILE A 5 -9.54 -17.19 -8.23
CA ILE A 5 -9.19 -15.83 -8.62
C ILE A 5 -10.50 -15.13 -8.94
N SER A 6 -10.71 -14.03 -8.30
CA SER A 6 -11.97 -13.31 -8.37
C SER A 6 -11.77 -11.91 -8.90
N ALA A 7 -12.74 -11.46 -9.68
CA ALA A 7 -12.78 -10.06 -10.12
C ALA A 7 -13.40 -9.15 -9.07
N SER A 8 -14.01 -9.73 -8.04
CA SER A 8 -14.65 -8.93 -7.02
C SER A 8 -13.61 -8.32 -6.08
N PHE A 9 -14.02 -7.26 -5.42
CA PHE A 9 -13.19 -6.56 -4.45
C PHE A 9 -14.00 -6.47 -3.15
N PRO A 10 -14.04 -7.56 -2.37
CA PRO A 10 -14.99 -7.65 -1.26
C PRO A 10 -14.55 -6.96 0.02
N PHE A 11 -13.53 -6.13 -0.02
CA PHE A 11 -12.99 -5.52 1.18
C PHE A 11 -13.66 -4.21 1.48
N GLU A 12 -13.77 -3.91 2.77
CA GLU A 12 -14.31 -2.63 3.21
C GLU A 12 -13.35 -1.51 2.85
N SER A 13 -13.90 -0.42 2.33
CA SER A 13 -13.11 0.75 1.98
C SER A 13 -12.86 1.60 3.20
N HIS A 14 -11.60 2.01 3.38
CA HIS A 14 -11.21 2.94 4.42
C HIS A 14 -10.57 4.16 3.78
N TYR A 15 -10.66 5.29 4.45
CA TYR A 15 -10.11 6.54 3.94
C TYR A 15 -9.38 7.26 5.05
N VAL A 16 -8.28 7.89 4.70
CA VAL A 16 -7.53 8.73 5.63
C VAL A 16 -7.08 9.98 4.90
N GLU A 17 -7.09 11.11 5.59
CA GLU A 17 -6.67 12.37 5.00
C GLU A 17 -5.16 12.52 5.11
N VAL A 18 -4.53 12.78 3.97
CA VAL A 18 -3.08 12.95 3.89
C VAL A 18 -2.84 14.20 3.06
N HIS A 19 -2.18 15.19 3.65
CA HIS A 19 -1.87 16.46 2.98
C HIS A 19 -3.11 17.08 2.33
N GLY A 20 -4.25 17.00 3.02
CA GLY A 20 -5.48 17.63 2.56
C GLY A 20 -6.29 16.81 1.57
N SER A 21 -5.85 15.63 1.21
CA SER A 21 -6.57 14.77 0.28
C SER A 21 -6.85 13.42 0.91
N ARG A 22 -7.95 12.80 0.52
CA ARG A 22 -8.31 11.49 1.04
C ARG A 22 -7.63 10.40 0.24
N MET A 23 -6.99 9.48 0.95
CA MET A 23 -6.42 8.29 0.34
C MET A 23 -7.21 7.08 0.78
N HIS A 24 -7.53 6.22 -0.17
CA HIS A 24 -8.27 5.00 0.05
C HIS A 24 -7.32 3.86 0.40
N TYR A 25 -7.74 3.00 1.31
CA TYR A 25 -6.97 1.80 1.60
C TYR A 25 -7.89 0.69 2.09
N VAL A 26 -7.37 -0.53 1.99
CA VAL A 26 -7.98 -1.73 2.54
C VAL A 26 -7.14 -2.13 3.74
N ASP A 27 -7.79 -2.59 4.80
CA ASP A 27 -7.14 -2.89 6.07
C ASP A 27 -7.78 -4.14 6.65
N GLU A 28 -7.08 -5.27 6.52
CA GLU A 28 -7.60 -6.58 6.91
C GLU A 28 -6.65 -7.28 7.86
N GLY A 29 -7.20 -7.93 8.88
CA GLY A 29 -6.39 -8.69 9.81
C GLY A 29 -5.88 -7.84 10.96
N THR A 30 -4.97 -8.42 11.75
CA THR A 30 -4.41 -7.76 12.92
C THR A 30 -2.93 -8.10 13.02
N GLY A 31 -2.21 -7.33 13.83
CA GLY A 31 -0.80 -7.57 14.05
C GLY A 31 0.07 -6.54 13.36
N ASP A 32 1.32 -6.91 13.10
CA ASP A 32 2.24 -6.00 12.44
C ASP A 32 1.80 -5.75 11.00
N PRO A 33 1.94 -4.52 10.51
CA PRO A 33 1.43 -4.20 9.18
C PRO A 33 2.24 -4.83 8.07
N ILE A 34 1.51 -5.32 7.08
CA ILE A 34 2.04 -5.75 5.79
C ILE A 34 1.49 -4.75 4.80
N LEU A 35 2.34 -3.84 4.34
CA LEU A 35 1.91 -2.73 3.49
C LEU A 35 2.18 -3.04 2.03
N PHE A 36 1.12 -2.99 1.23
CA PHE A 36 1.18 -3.28 -0.19
C PHE A 36 1.21 -1.99 -1.00
N LEU A 37 2.23 -1.83 -1.82
CA LEU A 37 2.37 -0.67 -2.69
C LEU A 37 2.29 -1.12 -4.14
N HIS A 38 1.25 -0.66 -4.82
CA HIS A 38 1.03 -1.03 -6.21
C HIS A 38 1.82 -0.13 -7.16
N GLY A 39 1.82 -0.48 -8.44
CA GLY A 39 2.47 0.32 -9.46
C GLY A 39 1.51 1.24 -10.18
N ASN A 40 2.03 1.94 -11.16
CA ASN A 40 1.26 2.82 -12.02
C ASN A 40 0.98 2.08 -13.33
N PRO A 41 -0.25 1.99 -13.80
CA PRO A 41 -1.45 2.73 -13.39
C PRO A 41 -2.49 1.85 -12.68
N THR A 42 -2.08 1.08 -11.71
CA THR A 42 -2.99 0.16 -11.02
C THR A 42 -3.52 0.77 -9.73
N SER A 43 -3.99 -0.08 -8.83
CA SER A 43 -4.54 0.34 -7.55
C SER A 43 -4.46 -0.84 -6.59
N SER A 44 -5.00 -0.65 -5.38
CA SER A 44 -5.05 -1.72 -4.39
C SER A 44 -5.81 -2.94 -4.91
N TYR A 45 -6.63 -2.77 -5.93
CA TYR A 45 -7.36 -3.86 -6.56
C TYR A 45 -6.42 -4.97 -7.05
N LEU A 46 -5.18 -4.60 -7.38
CA LEU A 46 -4.16 -5.56 -7.79
C LEU A 46 -3.97 -6.68 -6.75
N TRP A 47 -4.14 -6.35 -5.48
CA TRP A 47 -3.83 -7.27 -4.39
C TRP A 47 -5.04 -8.09 -3.93
N ARG A 48 -6.18 -7.99 -4.60
CA ARG A 48 -7.44 -8.56 -4.12
C ARG A 48 -7.40 -10.07 -3.88
N ASN A 49 -6.54 -10.77 -4.60
CA ASN A 49 -6.44 -12.21 -4.43
C ASN A 49 -5.29 -12.62 -3.52
N VAL A 50 -4.45 -11.66 -3.12
CA VAL A 50 -3.31 -11.93 -2.23
C VAL A 50 -3.67 -11.63 -0.78
N ILE A 51 -4.42 -10.56 -0.55
CA ILE A 51 -4.76 -10.12 0.80
C ILE A 51 -5.39 -11.21 1.67
N PRO A 52 -6.34 -12.01 1.16
CA PRO A 52 -6.95 -13.04 1.99
C PRO A 52 -5.97 -14.05 2.54
N HIS A 53 -4.87 -14.30 1.82
CA HIS A 53 -3.86 -15.24 2.28
C HIS A 53 -2.94 -14.63 3.33
N LEU A 54 -2.63 -13.34 3.21
CA LEU A 54 -1.64 -12.71 4.07
C LEU A 54 -2.22 -12.11 5.34
N LYS A 55 -3.53 -11.84 5.36
CA LYS A 55 -4.13 -11.26 6.58
C LYS A 55 -4.10 -12.21 7.76
N GLN A 56 -3.81 -13.48 7.52
CA GLN A 56 -3.62 -14.44 8.61
C GLN A 56 -2.27 -14.27 9.30
N HIS A 57 -1.34 -13.59 8.66
CA HIS A 57 0.02 -13.44 9.15
C HIS A 57 0.31 -12.03 9.67
N GLY A 58 -0.64 -11.14 9.55
CA GLY A 58 -0.47 -9.79 10.00
C GLY A 58 -1.62 -8.92 9.54
N ARG A 59 -1.44 -7.61 9.68
CA ARG A 59 -2.45 -6.64 9.27
C ARG A 59 -2.13 -6.22 7.84
N ALA A 60 -2.93 -6.70 6.90
CA ALA A 60 -2.72 -6.42 5.48
C ALA A 60 -3.35 -5.07 5.12
N ILE A 61 -2.51 -4.13 4.72
CA ILE A 61 -2.95 -2.78 4.36
C ILE A 61 -2.54 -2.53 2.92
N ALA A 62 -3.52 -2.29 2.06
CA ALA A 62 -3.26 -2.00 0.66
C ALA A 62 -3.84 -0.63 0.33
N LEU A 63 -2.96 0.33 0.05
CA LEU A 63 -3.42 1.68 -0.25
C LEU A 63 -3.51 1.90 -1.75
N ASP A 64 -4.38 2.81 -2.14
CA ASP A 64 -4.39 3.35 -3.49
C ASP A 64 -3.52 4.59 -3.48
N LEU A 65 -2.50 4.62 -4.32
CA LEU A 65 -1.63 5.78 -4.42
C LEU A 65 -2.46 7.02 -4.79
N ILE A 66 -1.98 8.17 -4.34
CA ILE A 66 -2.71 9.41 -4.62
C ILE A 66 -2.94 9.55 -6.13
N GLY A 67 -4.15 9.94 -6.51
CA GLY A 67 -4.51 10.07 -7.91
C GLY A 67 -4.93 8.78 -8.59
N MET A 68 -4.88 7.65 -7.87
CA MET A 68 -5.19 6.35 -8.45
C MET A 68 -6.27 5.66 -7.65
N GLY A 69 -6.95 4.71 -8.30
CA GLY A 69 -8.01 3.94 -7.67
C GLY A 69 -9.07 4.84 -7.05
N LYS A 70 -9.36 4.59 -5.79
CA LYS A 70 -10.39 5.36 -5.06
C LYS A 70 -9.81 6.51 -4.26
N SER A 71 -8.50 6.73 -4.30
CA SER A 71 -7.90 7.89 -3.66
C SER A 71 -8.24 9.15 -4.45
N GLU A 72 -8.26 10.29 -3.76
CA GLU A 72 -8.56 11.55 -4.42
C GLU A 72 -7.51 11.89 -5.46
N LYS A 73 -7.89 12.74 -6.41
CA LYS A 73 -7.05 13.10 -7.54
C LYS A 73 -6.81 14.59 -7.54
N PRO A 74 -6.02 15.09 -6.55
CA PRO A 74 -5.74 16.52 -6.50
C PRO A 74 -4.92 16.95 -7.71
N ASP A 75 -4.87 18.26 -7.92
CA ASP A 75 -4.14 18.84 -9.03
C ASP A 75 -2.65 18.85 -8.71
N LEU A 76 -1.97 17.78 -9.11
CA LEU A 76 -0.55 17.60 -8.87
C LEU A 76 0.14 17.22 -10.16
N ASP A 77 1.46 17.30 -10.17
CA ASP A 77 2.25 16.80 -11.30
C ASP A 77 2.42 15.29 -11.26
N TYR A 78 2.14 14.67 -10.10
CA TYR A 78 2.24 13.22 -9.90
C TYR A 78 3.63 12.69 -10.23
N ARG A 79 4.65 13.42 -9.81
CA ARG A 79 6.02 12.96 -9.93
C ARG A 79 6.32 11.96 -8.84
N PHE A 80 7.44 11.24 -8.99
CA PHE A 80 7.85 10.28 -7.99
C PHE A 80 7.90 10.93 -6.60
N VAL A 81 8.45 12.13 -6.49
CA VAL A 81 8.58 12.80 -5.20
C VAL A 81 7.21 13.12 -4.61
N ASP A 82 6.22 13.40 -5.44
CA ASP A 82 4.87 13.66 -4.94
C ASP A 82 4.27 12.40 -4.33
N HIS A 83 4.41 11.27 -5.03
CA HIS A 83 3.93 10.00 -4.51
C HIS A 83 4.66 9.60 -3.23
N ALA A 84 5.98 9.81 -3.20
CA ALA A 84 6.77 9.47 -2.01
C ALA A 84 6.28 10.26 -0.80
N LYS A 85 5.96 11.54 -1.01
CA LYS A 85 5.46 12.39 0.05
C LYS A 85 4.12 11.88 0.60
N TYR A 86 3.23 11.45 -0.29
CA TYR A 86 1.93 10.94 0.13
C TYR A 86 2.02 9.57 0.79
N VAL A 87 2.93 8.72 0.34
CA VAL A 87 3.16 7.42 0.99
C VAL A 87 3.66 7.66 2.41
N GLU A 88 4.62 8.55 2.57
CA GLU A 88 5.14 8.87 3.89
C GLU A 88 4.04 9.44 4.79
N GLY A 89 3.23 10.34 4.24
CA GLY A 89 2.11 10.90 4.99
C GLY A 89 1.09 9.85 5.40
N PHE A 90 0.84 8.89 4.51
CA PHE A 90 -0.08 7.79 4.80
C PHE A 90 0.42 6.96 5.98
N ILE A 91 1.70 6.60 5.94
CA ILE A 91 2.29 5.78 7.00
C ILE A 91 2.26 6.52 8.32
N ASN A 92 2.55 7.83 8.30
CA ASN A 92 2.50 8.64 9.51
C ASN A 92 1.07 8.79 10.04
N ALA A 93 0.11 8.96 9.15
CA ALA A 93 -1.29 9.14 9.56
C ALA A 93 -1.83 7.91 10.26
N LEU A 94 -1.42 6.72 9.85
CA LEU A 94 -1.81 5.47 10.49
C LEU A 94 -0.82 5.02 11.56
N ASP A 95 0.26 5.77 11.74
CA ASP A 95 1.30 5.48 12.74
C ASP A 95 1.82 4.05 12.63
N LEU A 96 2.17 3.64 11.42
CA LEU A 96 2.62 2.28 11.18
C LEU A 96 4.09 2.11 11.55
N THR A 97 4.38 1.00 12.25
CA THR A 97 5.75 0.61 12.58
C THR A 97 5.86 -0.90 12.38
N ASN A 98 7.07 -1.43 12.38
CA ASN A 98 7.32 -2.85 12.15
C ASN A 98 6.70 -3.29 10.84
N ILE A 99 6.92 -2.51 9.80
CA ILE A 99 6.27 -2.69 8.50
C ILE A 99 7.00 -3.72 7.66
N THR A 100 6.26 -4.66 7.09
CA THR A 100 6.75 -5.50 6.01
C THR A 100 6.20 -4.92 4.72
N LEU A 101 7.07 -4.61 3.77
CA LEU A 101 6.65 -4.03 2.50
C LEU A 101 6.48 -5.11 1.46
N VAL A 102 5.35 -5.08 0.76
CA VAL A 102 5.11 -5.89 -0.44
C VAL A 102 4.95 -4.90 -1.58
N ILE A 103 5.86 -4.98 -2.53
CA ILE A 103 6.02 -3.94 -3.53
C ILE A 103 5.94 -4.54 -4.92
N HIS A 104 5.52 -3.71 -5.88
CA HIS A 104 5.35 -4.14 -7.25
C HIS A 104 5.56 -2.96 -8.17
N ASP A 105 6.40 -3.15 -9.17
CA ASP A 105 6.62 -2.17 -10.24
C ASP A 105 7.04 -0.82 -9.65
N TRP A 106 6.33 0.26 -9.95
CA TRP A 106 6.65 1.60 -9.47
C TRP A 106 6.57 1.69 -7.96
N GLY A 107 5.71 0.86 -7.34
CA GLY A 107 5.66 0.75 -5.90
C GLY A 107 6.96 0.28 -5.29
N SER A 108 7.78 -0.45 -6.08
CA SER A 108 9.09 -0.89 -5.60
C SER A 108 9.99 0.31 -5.30
N GLY A 109 10.02 1.29 -6.21
CA GLY A 109 10.83 2.49 -5.99
C GLY A 109 10.34 3.26 -4.77
N LEU A 110 9.03 3.38 -4.61
CA LEU A 110 8.46 4.09 -3.47
C LEU A 110 8.77 3.37 -2.17
N GLY A 111 8.67 2.05 -2.17
CA GLY A 111 8.95 1.26 -0.97
C GLY A 111 10.42 1.33 -0.57
N PHE A 112 11.32 1.18 -1.53
CA PHE A 112 12.74 1.28 -1.24
C PHE A 112 13.11 2.69 -0.75
N ASP A 113 12.55 3.71 -1.39
CA ASP A 113 12.79 5.09 -0.96
C ASP A 113 12.37 5.30 0.50
N TYR A 114 11.17 4.83 0.85
CA TYR A 114 10.69 4.98 2.21
C TYR A 114 11.57 4.20 3.18
N ALA A 115 11.92 2.95 2.85
CA ALA A 115 12.72 2.10 3.72
C ALA A 115 14.11 2.68 3.96
N MET A 116 14.69 3.30 2.93
CA MET A 116 16.00 3.92 3.07
C MET A 116 15.96 5.13 3.98
N ARG A 117 14.87 5.89 3.93
CA ARG A 117 14.75 7.11 4.75
C ARG A 117 14.24 6.85 6.16
N HIS A 118 13.52 5.74 6.36
CA HIS A 118 12.93 5.40 7.66
C HIS A 118 13.13 3.94 8.01
N PRO A 119 14.39 3.49 8.10
CA PRO A 119 14.65 2.07 8.39
C PRO A 119 14.10 1.63 9.75
N GLU A 120 13.94 2.57 10.67
CA GLU A 120 13.44 2.25 12.01
C GLU A 120 11.97 1.79 11.98
N ARG A 121 11.25 2.07 10.90
CA ARG A 121 9.85 1.67 10.80
C ARG A 121 9.64 0.36 10.07
N ILE A 122 10.71 -0.18 9.49
CA ILE A 122 10.63 -1.37 8.65
C ILE A 122 11.19 -2.56 9.43
N ILE A 123 10.36 -3.59 9.59
CA ILE A 123 10.83 -4.80 10.25
C ILE A 123 11.69 -5.61 9.30
N ARG A 124 11.33 -5.59 8.01
CA ARG A 124 12.05 -6.35 7.00
C ARG A 124 11.66 -5.81 5.63
N ARG A 125 12.62 -5.63 4.77
CA ARG A 125 12.31 -5.26 3.39
C ARG A 125 12.05 -6.50 2.58
N SER A 126 10.91 -6.53 1.94
CA SER A 126 10.54 -7.59 1.03
C SER A 126 10.75 -7.10 -0.38
N SER A 127 11.51 -7.83 -1.15
CA SER A 127 11.82 -7.43 -2.51
C SER A 127 11.04 -8.24 -3.52
N SER A 128 10.03 -8.83 -3.09
CA SER A 128 9.24 -9.65 -3.98
C SER A 128 9.04 -9.01 -5.29
N THR A 129 9.26 -8.94 -5.87
CA THR A 129 9.02 -8.27 -6.78
C THR A 129 8.88 -8.51 -7.84
N SER A 130 9.12 -8.33 -7.86
CA SER A 130 9.32 -8.30 -8.50
C SER A 130 9.79 -8.68 -9.16
N GLY A 131 9.91 -8.93 -9.40
CA GLY A 131 10.37 -9.55 -9.73
C GLY A 131 10.03 -10.15 -9.67
N LEU A 132 9.66 -10.00 -9.42
CA LEU A 132 9.49 -10.57 -9.25
C LEU A 132 9.02 -10.70 -9.45
#